data_ab29ead5c65f5af431812b15ff29fe47
#
_entry.id   ab29ead5c65f5af431812b15ff29fe47
#
_cell.length_a   1.000
_cell.length_b   1.000
_cell.length_c   1.000
_cell.angle_alpha   90.00
_cell.angle_beta   90.00
_cell.angle_gamma   90.00
#
_symmetry.space_group_name_H-M   'P 1'
#
loop_
_entity.id
_entity.type
_entity.pdbx_description
1 polymer ?
#
loop_
_entity_poly.entity_id
_entity_poly.type
_entity_poly.pdbx_seq_one_letter_code
_entity_poly.pdbx_strand_id
1 'polypeptide(L)'
;MSVALNTKHLSSFISEEEYAAIYPQVEAAHNQLEAKSGPGNDFLGWMYLPRDYDKEEFARIKEAAAKIREDSDVLVVAGIGGSYLGARAVIEAVKGQFHNELENGPKVYFCGNSISPTYLNNIISLCKGKRFSINVISKSGTTTETSLAFRVLRELLEKEMGVEEANKRIYATTDRAKGTLKQLADAQGWPTFVVPDDVGGRYSVLSAVGLLPIAAAGISIDDLMKGAADSMERFSVLSKDNDATSMLPSATSCTARARALKFWSATSRTSPDERVVQAAVRRERGQGQQGPVPRKLHLLHRSALHGSVHSGRLPHHVRDHRGREEACTGSVHRPAGRQL
;
A
#
# COMPACT_ATOMS: atom_id res chain seq x y z
N MET A 1 -16.26 15.19 1.51
CA MET A 1 -15.96 15.06 2.96
C MET A 1 -14.56 15.60 3.16
N SER A 2 -14.33 16.46 4.15
CA SER A 2 -13.00 16.96 4.50
C SER A 2 -12.41 16.11 5.64
N VAL A 3 -11.14 15.77 5.55
CA VAL A 3 -10.38 15.17 6.65
C VAL A 3 -9.85 16.32 7.52
N ALA A 4 -9.96 16.19 8.83
CA ALA A 4 -9.44 17.17 9.78
C ALA A 4 -8.71 16.47 10.93
N LEU A 5 -7.67 17.12 11.46
CA LEU A 5 -6.92 16.64 12.60
C LEU A 5 -7.71 16.92 13.90
N ASN A 6 -7.92 15.88 14.71
CA ASN A 6 -8.50 16.04 16.03
C ASN A 6 -7.42 15.91 17.11
N THR A 7 -7.08 17.03 17.72
CA THR A 7 -6.06 17.13 18.79
C THR A 7 -6.65 17.20 20.20
N LYS A 8 -7.97 17.07 20.35
CA LYS A 8 -8.69 17.29 21.63
C LYS A 8 -8.08 16.53 22.82
N HIS A 9 -7.54 15.35 22.58
CA HIS A 9 -6.98 14.50 23.64
C HIS A 9 -5.46 14.68 23.84
N LEU A 10 -4.82 15.61 23.13
CA LEU A 10 -3.38 15.86 23.26
C LEU A 10 -3.05 16.91 24.31
N SER A 11 -3.97 17.81 24.64
CA SER A 11 -3.74 18.95 25.55
C SER A 11 -3.29 18.55 26.97
N SER A 12 -3.66 17.36 27.43
CA SER A 12 -3.19 16.82 28.72
C SER A 12 -1.76 16.22 28.66
N PHE A 13 -1.19 16.07 27.46
CA PHE A 13 0.12 15.42 27.27
C PHE A 13 1.16 16.35 26.66
N ILE A 14 0.76 17.41 25.99
CA ILE A 14 1.64 18.35 25.30
C ILE A 14 1.11 19.76 25.63
N SER A 15 1.96 20.58 26.26
CA SER A 15 1.61 21.98 26.54
C SER A 15 1.73 22.85 25.28
N GLU A 16 1.11 24.02 25.30
CA GLU A 16 1.20 24.98 24.19
C GLU A 16 2.63 25.50 24.01
N GLU A 17 3.40 25.65 25.11
CA GLU A 17 4.80 26.05 25.07
C GLU A 17 5.67 24.99 24.38
N GLU A 18 5.45 23.72 24.69
CA GLU A 18 6.15 22.61 24.00
C GLU A 18 5.80 22.54 22.52
N TYR A 19 4.54 22.78 22.19
CA TYR A 19 4.09 22.85 20.82
C TYR A 19 4.75 24.00 20.06
N ALA A 20 4.79 25.20 20.67
CA ALA A 20 5.43 26.38 20.12
C ALA A 20 6.96 26.22 19.95
N ALA A 21 7.61 25.54 20.90
CA ALA A 21 9.06 25.31 20.87
C ALA A 21 9.53 24.42 19.70
N ILE A 22 8.63 23.55 19.17
CA ILE A 22 8.94 22.66 18.05
C ILE A 22 8.64 23.32 16.70
N TYR A 23 7.79 24.32 16.67
CA TYR A 23 7.33 24.94 15.43
C TYR A 23 8.45 25.44 14.50
N PRO A 24 9.56 26.06 15.01
CA PRO A 24 10.69 26.43 14.16
C PRO A 24 11.35 25.25 13.43
N GLN A 25 11.34 24.05 14.04
CA GLN A 25 11.85 22.84 13.39
C GLN A 25 10.91 22.37 12.27
N VAL A 26 9.59 22.53 12.47
CA VAL A 26 8.59 22.23 11.44
C VAL A 26 8.73 23.18 10.25
N GLU A 27 8.92 24.48 10.53
CA GLU A 27 9.18 25.50 9.50
C GLU A 27 10.45 25.19 8.70
N ALA A 28 11.55 24.86 9.38
CA ALA A 28 12.79 24.48 8.73
C ALA A 28 12.62 23.23 7.84
N ALA A 29 11.90 22.23 8.32
CA ALA A 29 11.62 21.01 7.57
C ALA A 29 10.70 21.27 6.36
N HIS A 30 9.69 22.13 6.53
CA HIS A 30 8.80 22.56 5.45
C HIS A 30 9.59 23.29 4.34
N ASN A 31 10.40 24.26 4.71
CA ASN A 31 11.22 25.01 3.77
C ASN A 31 12.24 24.10 3.03
N GLN A 32 12.80 23.12 3.73
CA GLN A 32 13.70 22.12 3.14
C GLN A 32 12.95 21.22 2.14
N LEU A 33 11.72 20.83 2.43
CA LEU A 33 10.88 20.03 1.56
C LEU A 33 10.50 20.81 0.29
N GLU A 34 10.04 22.06 0.45
CA GLU A 34 9.67 22.93 -0.67
C GLU A 34 10.88 23.26 -1.56
N ALA A 35 12.05 23.52 -0.95
CA ALA A 35 13.29 23.75 -1.68
C ALA A 35 13.86 22.48 -2.33
N LYS A 36 13.27 21.31 -2.06
CA LYS A 36 13.77 20.00 -2.51
C LYS A 36 15.27 19.81 -2.19
N SER A 37 15.73 20.23 -1.02
CA SER A 37 17.16 20.33 -0.63
C SER A 37 17.43 19.34 0.46
N GLY A 38 17.20 18.32 0.76
CA GLY A 38 17.49 17.39 1.85
C GLY A 38 17.75 15.98 1.37
N PRO A 39 18.14 15.09 2.27
CA PRO A 39 18.26 13.68 1.95
C PRO A 39 16.92 13.11 1.44
N GLY A 40 16.97 12.44 0.26
CA GLY A 40 15.79 11.87 -0.38
C GLY A 40 15.04 12.81 -1.32
N ASN A 41 15.62 13.96 -1.64
CA ASN A 41 15.09 14.93 -2.61
C ASN A 41 14.83 14.33 -4.01
N ASP A 42 15.55 13.26 -4.38
CA ASP A 42 15.34 12.52 -5.63
C ASP A 42 13.95 11.85 -5.74
N PHE A 43 13.22 11.76 -4.63
CA PHE A 43 11.93 11.06 -4.56
C PHE A 43 10.76 11.97 -4.15
N LEU A 44 10.81 13.25 -4.48
CA LEU A 44 9.78 14.24 -4.15
C LEU A 44 8.79 14.53 -5.29
N GLY A 45 8.81 13.75 -6.37
CA GLY A 45 7.88 13.90 -7.49
C GLY A 45 6.40 13.79 -7.10
N TRP A 46 6.10 13.09 -6.01
CA TRP A 46 4.74 12.95 -5.50
C TRP A 46 4.11 14.27 -5.02
N MET A 47 4.92 15.26 -4.60
CA MET A 47 4.42 16.51 -4.01
C MET A 47 3.51 17.29 -4.97
N TYR A 48 3.90 17.37 -6.22
CA TYR A 48 3.17 18.13 -7.24
C TYR A 48 2.54 17.25 -8.31
N LEU A 49 2.61 15.92 -8.14
CA LEU A 49 2.03 14.96 -9.08
C LEU A 49 0.55 15.21 -9.40
N PRO A 50 -0.32 15.62 -8.44
CA PRO A 50 -1.72 15.91 -8.74
C PRO A 50 -1.94 17.04 -9.75
N ARG A 51 -0.98 17.98 -9.88
CA ARG A 51 -1.00 19.07 -10.85
C ARG A 51 -0.25 18.68 -12.13
N ASP A 52 0.93 18.08 -11.98
CA ASP A 52 1.95 17.93 -13.01
C ASP A 52 1.96 16.54 -13.67
N TYR A 53 0.94 15.72 -13.45
CA TYR A 53 0.84 14.37 -14.03
C TYR A 53 0.74 14.40 -15.56
N ASP A 54 1.23 13.36 -16.21
CA ASP A 54 1.13 13.14 -17.65
C ASP A 54 -0.34 12.93 -18.06
N LYS A 55 -0.89 13.91 -18.80
CA LYS A 55 -2.29 13.92 -19.23
C LYS A 55 -2.58 12.87 -20.29
N GLU A 56 -1.59 12.57 -21.15
CA GLU A 56 -1.73 11.55 -22.20
C GLU A 56 -1.75 10.14 -21.58
N GLU A 57 -0.81 9.89 -20.65
CA GLU A 57 -0.81 8.64 -19.91
C GLU A 57 -2.10 8.48 -19.08
N PHE A 58 -2.58 9.54 -18.47
CA PHE A 58 -3.83 9.53 -17.71
C PHE A 58 -5.04 9.16 -18.60
N ALA A 59 -5.11 9.70 -19.83
CA ALA A 59 -6.13 9.32 -20.80
C ALA A 59 -6.02 7.83 -21.18
N ARG A 60 -4.81 7.33 -21.45
CA ARG A 60 -4.54 5.92 -21.74
C ARG A 60 -4.93 4.99 -20.57
N ILE A 61 -4.73 5.44 -19.33
CA ILE A 61 -5.17 4.70 -18.12
C ILE A 61 -6.71 4.57 -18.13
N LYS A 62 -7.43 5.63 -18.44
CA LYS A 62 -8.90 5.62 -18.51
C LYS A 62 -9.40 4.67 -19.61
N GLU A 63 -8.77 4.71 -20.79
CA GLU A 63 -9.10 3.80 -21.90
C GLU A 63 -8.84 2.33 -21.53
N ALA A 64 -7.68 2.03 -20.93
CA ALA A 64 -7.35 0.69 -20.49
C ALA A 64 -8.32 0.20 -19.40
N ALA A 65 -8.67 1.06 -18.45
CA ALA A 65 -9.64 0.73 -17.41
C ALA A 65 -11.03 0.48 -17.96
N ALA A 66 -11.48 1.28 -18.93
CA ALA A 66 -12.75 1.09 -19.61
C ALA A 66 -12.78 -0.26 -20.34
N LYS A 67 -11.72 -0.58 -21.08
CA LYS A 67 -11.58 -1.88 -21.76
C LYS A 67 -11.61 -3.05 -20.76
N ILE A 68 -10.87 -2.97 -19.65
CA ILE A 68 -10.90 -4.00 -18.59
C ILE A 68 -12.33 -4.18 -18.05
N ARG A 69 -13.06 -3.10 -17.85
CA ARG A 69 -14.42 -3.14 -17.32
C ARG A 69 -15.45 -3.74 -18.32
N GLU A 70 -15.20 -3.61 -19.60
CA GLU A 70 -16.05 -4.15 -20.66
C GLU A 70 -15.79 -5.64 -20.91
N ASP A 71 -14.53 -6.03 -20.94
CA ASP A 71 -14.14 -7.35 -21.46
C ASP A 71 -13.69 -8.35 -20.39
N SER A 72 -13.61 -7.94 -19.11
CA SER A 72 -13.10 -8.79 -18.03
C SER A 72 -14.07 -8.93 -16.86
N ASP A 73 -14.23 -10.14 -16.37
CA ASP A 73 -14.98 -10.45 -15.15
C ASP A 73 -14.08 -10.29 -13.90
N VAL A 74 -12.77 -10.40 -14.09
CA VAL A 74 -11.76 -10.30 -13.04
C VAL A 74 -10.57 -9.48 -13.51
N LEU A 75 -10.08 -8.59 -12.66
CA LEU A 75 -8.76 -7.97 -12.77
C LEU A 75 -7.86 -8.49 -11.65
N VAL A 76 -6.72 -9.08 -12.01
CA VAL A 76 -5.69 -9.46 -11.04
C VAL A 76 -4.55 -8.44 -11.10
N VAL A 77 -4.30 -7.79 -9.97
CA VAL A 77 -3.19 -6.84 -9.80
C VAL A 77 -2.03 -7.58 -9.16
N ALA A 78 -0.97 -7.81 -9.91
CA ALA A 78 0.24 -8.50 -9.46
C ALA A 78 1.31 -7.49 -9.04
N GLY A 79 1.52 -7.32 -7.73
CA GLY A 79 2.47 -6.35 -7.18
C GLY A 79 2.71 -6.54 -5.69
N ILE A 80 3.77 -5.92 -5.17
CA ILE A 80 4.13 -5.98 -3.75
C ILE A 80 4.32 -4.57 -3.16
N GLY A 81 4.01 -4.40 -1.88
CA GLY A 81 4.19 -3.14 -1.16
C GLY A 81 3.41 -1.99 -1.79
N GLY A 82 4.11 -0.90 -2.16
CA GLY A 82 3.49 0.27 -2.78
C GLY A 82 2.78 -0.01 -4.11
N SER A 83 3.18 -1.09 -4.80
CA SER A 83 2.57 -1.47 -6.08
C SER A 83 1.13 -1.99 -5.97
N TYR A 84 0.62 -2.29 -4.77
CA TYR A 84 -0.78 -2.70 -4.62
C TYR A 84 -1.50 -2.06 -3.43
N LEU A 85 -0.78 -1.73 -2.35
CA LEU A 85 -1.42 -1.28 -1.10
C LEU A 85 -2.19 0.03 -1.28
N GLY A 86 -1.66 0.98 -2.06
CA GLY A 86 -2.32 2.25 -2.31
C GLY A 86 -3.65 2.08 -3.08
N ALA A 87 -3.62 1.32 -4.16
CA ALA A 87 -4.83 1.01 -4.93
C ALA A 87 -5.88 0.28 -4.08
N ARG A 88 -5.45 -0.73 -3.33
CA ARG A 88 -6.32 -1.48 -2.44
C ARG A 88 -6.95 -0.59 -1.37
N ALA A 89 -6.14 0.29 -0.75
CA ALA A 89 -6.64 1.22 0.27
C ALA A 89 -7.74 2.14 -0.28
N VAL A 90 -7.54 2.72 -1.47
CA VAL A 90 -8.55 3.59 -2.10
C VAL A 90 -9.81 2.80 -2.45
N ILE A 91 -9.68 1.62 -3.06
CA ILE A 91 -10.83 0.80 -3.46
C ILE A 91 -11.64 0.40 -2.22
N GLU A 92 -10.99 -0.13 -1.18
CA GLU A 92 -11.68 -0.55 0.05
C GLU A 92 -12.24 0.65 0.84
N ALA A 93 -11.59 1.83 0.79
CA ALA A 93 -12.09 3.04 1.44
C ALA A 93 -13.36 3.58 0.78
N VAL A 94 -13.41 3.58 -0.55
CA VAL A 94 -14.53 4.16 -1.32
C VAL A 94 -15.69 3.16 -1.44
N LYS A 95 -15.39 1.89 -1.70
CA LYS A 95 -16.40 0.86 -2.02
C LYS A 95 -16.63 -0.17 -0.91
N GLY A 96 -15.77 -0.18 0.12
CA GLY A 96 -15.83 -1.16 1.21
C GLY A 96 -15.08 -2.45 0.89
N GLN A 97 -14.89 -3.28 1.93
CA GLN A 97 -14.10 -4.52 1.84
C GLN A 97 -14.79 -5.61 1.00
N PHE A 98 -16.11 -5.54 0.87
CA PHE A 98 -16.94 -6.51 0.13
C PHE A 98 -17.32 -6.00 -1.27
N HIS A 99 -16.57 -5.05 -1.81
CA HIS A 99 -16.87 -4.46 -3.12
C HIS A 99 -16.95 -5.50 -4.26
N ASN A 100 -16.17 -6.57 -4.17
CA ASN A 100 -16.20 -7.65 -5.16
C ASN A 100 -17.53 -8.42 -5.19
N GLU A 101 -18.26 -8.45 -4.08
CA GLU A 101 -19.55 -9.13 -3.95
C GLU A 101 -20.74 -8.20 -4.21
N LEU A 102 -20.60 -6.92 -3.87
CA LEU A 102 -21.70 -5.97 -3.85
C LEU A 102 -21.76 -5.08 -5.11
N GLU A 103 -20.65 -4.92 -5.81
CA GLU A 103 -20.53 -4.02 -6.96
C GLU A 103 -20.61 -4.75 -8.30
N ASN A 104 -21.14 -4.06 -9.30
CA ASN A 104 -21.10 -4.51 -10.69
C ASN A 104 -19.77 -4.10 -11.34
N GLY A 105 -19.20 -4.99 -12.14
CA GLY A 105 -17.93 -4.78 -12.84
C GLY A 105 -16.90 -5.88 -12.51
N PRO A 106 -15.67 -5.73 -12.99
CA PRO A 106 -14.63 -6.73 -12.74
C PRO A 106 -14.31 -6.83 -11.26
N LYS A 107 -14.19 -8.05 -10.76
CA LYS A 107 -13.71 -8.32 -9.41
C LYS A 107 -12.23 -8.04 -9.36
N VAL A 108 -11.78 -7.20 -8.42
CA VAL A 108 -10.36 -6.83 -8.31
C VAL A 108 -9.69 -7.63 -7.21
N TYR A 109 -8.70 -8.42 -7.58
CA TYR A 109 -7.88 -9.22 -6.66
C TYR A 109 -6.42 -8.81 -6.73
N PHE A 110 -5.72 -8.92 -5.61
CA PHE A 110 -4.31 -8.55 -5.48
C PHE A 110 -3.47 -9.78 -5.19
N CYS A 111 -2.34 -9.94 -5.89
CA CYS A 111 -1.39 -11.04 -5.66
C CYS A 111 0.06 -10.59 -5.86
N GLY A 112 1.04 -11.49 -5.74
CA GLY A 112 2.46 -11.14 -5.90
C GLY A 112 3.06 -10.43 -4.70
N ASN A 113 2.35 -10.41 -3.57
CA ASN A 113 2.82 -9.90 -2.28
C ASN A 113 3.26 -11.02 -1.32
N SER A 114 3.18 -12.26 -1.77
CA SER A 114 3.54 -13.47 -1.01
C SER A 114 3.92 -14.58 -2.00
N ILE A 115 4.80 -15.47 -1.55
CA ILE A 115 5.15 -16.73 -2.25
C ILE A 115 4.28 -17.91 -1.80
N SER A 116 3.21 -17.66 -1.03
CA SER A 116 2.32 -18.72 -0.56
C SER A 116 1.58 -19.40 -1.72
N PRO A 117 1.79 -20.71 -1.95
CA PRO A 117 1.09 -21.43 -3.00
C PRO A 117 -0.40 -21.54 -2.74
N THR A 118 -0.83 -21.62 -1.49
CA THR A 118 -2.25 -21.66 -1.12
C THR A 118 -2.97 -20.38 -1.55
N TYR A 119 -2.36 -19.22 -1.28
CA TYR A 119 -2.95 -17.94 -1.67
C TYR A 119 -3.04 -17.81 -3.19
N LEU A 120 -1.96 -18.14 -3.90
CA LEU A 120 -1.93 -18.10 -5.38
C LEU A 120 -2.96 -19.06 -5.99
N ASN A 121 -3.10 -20.28 -5.44
CA ASN A 121 -4.11 -21.25 -5.89
C ASN A 121 -5.54 -20.73 -5.69
N ASN A 122 -5.81 -19.98 -4.63
CA ASN A 122 -7.11 -19.34 -4.45
C ASN A 122 -7.37 -18.30 -5.56
N ILE A 123 -6.37 -17.47 -5.90
CA ILE A 123 -6.50 -16.51 -7.01
C ILE A 123 -6.72 -17.24 -8.34
N ILE A 124 -5.97 -18.30 -8.62
CA ILE A 124 -6.16 -19.15 -9.81
C ILE A 124 -7.60 -19.67 -9.87
N SER A 125 -8.12 -20.18 -8.77
CA SER A 125 -9.50 -20.70 -8.69
C SER A 125 -10.55 -19.62 -8.94
N LEU A 126 -10.30 -18.38 -8.53
CA LEU A 126 -11.16 -17.23 -8.79
C LEU A 126 -11.14 -16.78 -10.25
N CYS A 127 -10.06 -17.06 -10.99
CA CYS A 127 -9.89 -16.72 -12.39
C CYS A 127 -10.39 -17.81 -13.37
N LYS A 128 -10.32 -19.09 -12.96
CA LYS A 128 -10.72 -20.21 -13.84
C LYS A 128 -12.12 -20.07 -14.41
N GLY A 129 -12.23 -20.26 -15.73
CA GLY A 129 -13.50 -20.19 -16.46
C GLY A 129 -14.07 -18.79 -16.55
N LYS A 130 -13.31 -17.73 -16.24
CA LYS A 130 -13.69 -16.33 -16.33
C LYS A 130 -12.79 -15.59 -17.30
N ARG A 131 -13.33 -14.55 -17.91
CA ARG A 131 -12.51 -13.58 -18.65
C ARG A 131 -11.74 -12.75 -17.62
N PHE A 132 -10.44 -12.84 -17.61
CA PHE A 132 -9.66 -12.04 -16.67
C PHE A 132 -8.52 -11.28 -17.35
N SER A 133 -8.16 -10.15 -16.75
CA SER A 133 -7.01 -9.34 -17.13
C SER A 133 -5.98 -9.29 -16.00
N ILE A 134 -4.73 -9.05 -16.35
CA ILE A 134 -3.61 -8.95 -15.41
C ILE A 134 -3.00 -7.56 -15.52
N ASN A 135 -2.92 -6.84 -14.41
CA ASN A 135 -2.06 -5.67 -14.29
C ASN A 135 -0.83 -6.05 -13.46
N VAL A 136 0.30 -6.26 -14.14
CA VAL A 136 1.58 -6.56 -13.48
C VAL A 136 2.33 -5.27 -13.21
N ILE A 137 2.69 -5.05 -11.93
CA ILE A 137 3.30 -3.81 -11.45
C ILE A 137 4.66 -4.10 -10.82
N SER A 138 5.73 -3.79 -11.55
CA SER A 138 7.09 -3.93 -11.08
C SER A 138 8.03 -3.00 -11.86
N LYS A 139 8.69 -2.07 -11.18
CA LYS A 139 9.60 -1.12 -11.84
C LYS A 139 10.78 -1.84 -12.50
N SER A 140 11.45 -2.73 -11.79
CA SER A 140 12.59 -3.48 -12.34
C SER A 140 12.19 -4.72 -13.17
N GLY A 141 11.01 -5.29 -12.87
CA GLY A 141 10.60 -6.59 -13.38
C GLY A 141 11.27 -7.81 -12.71
N THR A 142 12.15 -7.57 -11.73
CA THR A 142 12.94 -8.63 -11.07
C THR A 142 12.45 -9.00 -9.67
N THR A 143 11.36 -8.37 -9.18
CA THR A 143 10.78 -8.70 -7.88
C THR A 143 10.25 -10.13 -7.90
N THR A 144 10.86 -11.00 -7.09
CA THR A 144 10.64 -12.46 -7.16
C THR A 144 9.18 -12.84 -6.97
N GLU A 145 8.53 -12.31 -5.93
CA GLU A 145 7.14 -12.64 -5.58
C GLU A 145 6.18 -12.27 -6.70
N THR A 146 6.33 -11.05 -7.23
CA THR A 146 5.52 -10.55 -8.34
C THR A 146 5.76 -11.34 -9.62
N SER A 147 7.04 -11.65 -9.92
CA SER A 147 7.41 -12.40 -11.12
C SER A 147 6.87 -13.83 -11.12
N LEU A 148 6.91 -14.50 -9.96
CA LEU A 148 6.36 -15.87 -9.81
C LEU A 148 4.84 -15.86 -10.01
N ALA A 149 4.14 -14.96 -9.32
CA ALA A 149 2.70 -14.85 -9.45
C ALA A 149 2.28 -14.51 -10.89
N PHE A 150 2.97 -13.57 -11.52
CA PHE A 150 2.70 -13.17 -12.91
C PHE A 150 2.91 -14.32 -13.90
N ARG A 151 4.01 -15.10 -13.79
CA ARG A 151 4.26 -16.24 -14.68
C ARG A 151 3.14 -17.25 -14.64
N VAL A 152 2.72 -17.63 -13.43
CA VAL A 152 1.64 -18.61 -13.24
C VAL A 152 0.30 -18.09 -13.80
N LEU A 153 -0.02 -16.82 -13.54
CA LEU A 153 -1.27 -16.22 -14.04
C LEU A 153 -1.24 -16.04 -15.57
N ARG A 154 -0.10 -15.67 -16.13
CA ARG A 154 0.07 -15.57 -17.58
C ARG A 154 -0.12 -16.92 -18.24
N GLU A 155 0.51 -17.98 -17.75
CA GLU A 155 0.34 -19.35 -18.25
C GLU A 155 -1.13 -19.79 -18.20
N LEU A 156 -1.83 -19.49 -17.11
CA LEU A 156 -3.26 -19.75 -17.00
C LEU A 156 -4.05 -18.98 -18.07
N LEU A 157 -3.78 -17.69 -18.25
CA LEU A 157 -4.47 -16.83 -19.22
C LEU A 157 -4.24 -17.33 -20.66
N GLU A 158 -2.99 -17.66 -21.01
CA GLU A 158 -2.61 -18.20 -22.30
C GLU A 158 -3.26 -19.57 -22.58
N LYS A 159 -3.37 -20.41 -21.56
CA LYS A 159 -4.03 -21.72 -21.65
C LYS A 159 -5.54 -21.61 -21.88
N GLU A 160 -6.21 -20.66 -21.23
CA GLU A 160 -7.66 -20.52 -21.31
C GLU A 160 -8.12 -19.74 -22.53
N MET A 161 -7.36 -18.74 -23.00
CA MET A 161 -7.79 -17.83 -24.07
C MET A 161 -6.91 -17.86 -25.33
N GLY A 162 -5.79 -18.58 -25.28
CA GLY A 162 -4.76 -18.53 -26.33
C GLY A 162 -3.84 -17.29 -26.17
N VAL A 163 -2.64 -17.39 -26.74
CA VAL A 163 -1.56 -16.41 -26.57
C VAL A 163 -1.95 -15.04 -27.11
N GLU A 164 -2.60 -14.97 -28.25
CA GLU A 164 -2.97 -13.71 -28.91
C GLU A 164 -3.97 -12.91 -28.06
N GLU A 165 -5.02 -13.56 -27.57
CA GLU A 165 -6.03 -12.89 -26.72
C GLU A 165 -5.46 -12.60 -25.33
N ALA A 166 -4.63 -13.46 -24.77
CA ALA A 166 -3.94 -13.21 -23.51
C ALA A 166 -3.09 -11.94 -23.54
N ASN A 167 -2.36 -11.70 -24.65
CA ASN A 167 -1.54 -10.50 -24.81
C ASN A 167 -2.36 -9.19 -24.79
N LYS A 168 -3.62 -9.23 -25.22
CA LYS A 168 -4.53 -8.05 -25.17
C LYS A 168 -5.04 -7.74 -23.75
N ARG A 169 -4.85 -8.68 -22.80
CA ARG A 169 -5.38 -8.63 -21.43
C ARG A 169 -4.31 -8.45 -20.36
N ILE A 170 -3.05 -8.27 -20.79
CA ILE A 170 -1.92 -8.01 -19.89
C ILE A 170 -1.54 -6.54 -20.01
N TYR A 171 -1.51 -5.86 -18.87
CA TYR A 171 -1.14 -4.46 -18.71
C TYR A 171 0.09 -4.37 -17.82
N ALA A 172 1.20 -3.80 -18.32
CA ALA A 172 2.44 -3.72 -17.58
C ALA A 172 2.67 -2.30 -17.05
N THR A 173 2.67 -2.14 -15.74
CA THR A 173 3.07 -0.89 -15.08
C THR A 173 4.51 -1.04 -14.62
N THR A 174 5.45 -0.39 -15.30
CA THR A 174 6.88 -0.64 -15.17
C THR A 174 7.73 0.60 -15.40
N ASP A 175 9.04 0.46 -15.52
CA ASP A 175 9.96 1.53 -15.91
C ASP A 175 9.65 2.02 -17.34
N ARG A 176 9.95 3.30 -17.59
CA ARG A 176 9.71 3.92 -18.90
C ARG A 176 10.50 3.26 -20.04
N ALA A 177 11.77 2.91 -19.78
CA ALA A 177 12.70 2.52 -20.82
C ALA A 177 13.48 1.22 -20.56
N LYS A 178 13.60 0.79 -19.32
CA LYS A 178 14.50 -0.31 -18.93
C LYS A 178 13.83 -1.32 -17.99
N GLY A 179 14.52 -2.44 -17.76
CA GLY A 179 14.05 -3.51 -16.89
C GLY A 179 13.45 -4.68 -17.67
N THR A 180 13.45 -5.85 -17.03
CA THR A 180 13.02 -7.10 -17.69
C THR A 180 11.53 -7.12 -18.02
N LEU A 181 10.70 -6.49 -17.21
CA LEU A 181 9.27 -6.39 -17.50
C LEU A 181 9.00 -5.46 -18.70
N LYS A 182 9.75 -4.34 -18.80
CA LYS A 182 9.62 -3.43 -19.95
C LYS A 182 9.99 -4.13 -21.24
N GLN A 183 11.14 -4.80 -21.26
CA GLN A 183 11.59 -5.56 -22.43
C GLN A 183 10.59 -6.65 -22.85
N LEU A 184 10.04 -7.37 -21.87
CA LEU A 184 9.04 -8.38 -22.14
C LEU A 184 7.74 -7.77 -22.68
N ALA A 185 7.28 -6.69 -22.09
CA ALA A 185 6.06 -5.99 -22.52
C ALA A 185 6.20 -5.48 -23.96
N ASP A 186 7.32 -4.87 -24.29
CA ASP A 186 7.61 -4.39 -25.65
C ASP A 186 7.66 -5.53 -26.67
N ALA A 187 8.32 -6.65 -26.32
CA ALA A 187 8.40 -7.82 -27.19
C ALA A 187 7.04 -8.50 -27.43
N GLN A 188 6.11 -8.40 -26.48
CA GLN A 188 4.78 -8.99 -26.57
C GLN A 188 3.69 -8.01 -27.03
N GLY A 189 4.02 -6.72 -27.17
CA GLY A 189 3.08 -5.67 -27.54
C GLY A 189 2.06 -5.31 -26.46
N TRP A 190 2.38 -5.52 -25.18
CA TRP A 190 1.47 -5.18 -24.09
C TRP A 190 1.40 -3.68 -23.86
N PRO A 191 0.21 -3.12 -23.52
CA PRO A 191 0.11 -1.75 -23.03
C PRO A 191 1.00 -1.52 -21.81
N THR A 192 1.86 -0.51 -21.88
CA THR A 192 2.77 -0.15 -20.79
C THR A 192 2.40 1.19 -20.16
N PHE A 193 2.54 1.27 -18.82
CA PHE A 193 2.34 2.47 -18.01
C PHE A 193 3.57 2.70 -17.13
N VAL A 194 3.86 3.97 -16.85
CA VAL A 194 5.13 4.34 -16.23
C VAL A 194 5.03 4.38 -14.71
N VAL A 195 6.02 3.78 -14.05
CA VAL A 195 6.32 4.04 -12.65
C VAL A 195 7.31 5.20 -12.62
N PRO A 196 6.94 6.40 -12.15
CA PRO A 196 7.83 7.56 -12.16
C PRO A 196 9.12 7.30 -11.38
N ASP A 197 10.25 7.85 -11.86
CA ASP A 197 11.56 7.66 -11.23
C ASP A 197 11.70 8.42 -9.92
N ASP A 198 11.12 9.58 -9.85
CA ASP A 198 11.13 10.50 -8.73
C ASP A 198 10.02 10.28 -7.72
N VAL A 199 9.22 9.20 -7.87
CA VAL A 199 8.16 8.82 -6.94
C VAL A 199 8.50 7.50 -6.26
N GLY A 200 8.70 7.54 -4.96
CA GLY A 200 8.92 6.33 -4.17
C GLY A 200 7.68 5.42 -4.15
N GLY A 201 7.89 4.10 -4.12
CA GLY A 201 6.79 3.14 -4.19
C GLY A 201 5.63 3.37 -3.20
N ARG A 202 5.90 3.95 -2.04
CA ARG A 202 4.87 4.26 -1.02
C ARG A 202 4.01 5.47 -1.32
N TYR A 203 4.43 6.30 -2.27
CA TYR A 203 3.77 7.55 -2.67
C TYR A 203 3.19 7.45 -4.08
N SER A 204 3.17 6.24 -4.67
CA SER A 204 2.87 6.02 -6.09
C SER A 204 1.37 5.83 -6.40
N VAL A 205 0.48 5.92 -5.43
CA VAL A 205 -0.97 5.68 -5.63
C VAL A 205 -1.60 6.62 -6.67
N LEU A 206 -1.10 7.86 -6.78
CA LEU A 206 -1.56 8.85 -7.76
C LEU A 206 -0.81 8.79 -9.11
N SER A 207 0.00 7.75 -9.33
CA SER A 207 0.57 7.39 -10.63
C SER A 207 -0.20 6.23 -11.26
N ALA A 208 0.20 5.79 -12.44
CA ALA A 208 -0.37 4.61 -13.10
C ALA A 208 -0.44 3.36 -12.19
N VAL A 209 0.46 3.27 -11.21
CA VAL A 209 0.51 2.19 -10.21
C VAL A 209 -0.82 2.04 -9.46
N GLY A 210 -1.43 3.13 -9.05
CA GLY A 210 -2.70 3.10 -8.34
C GLY A 210 -3.89 3.42 -9.24
N LEU A 211 -3.72 4.36 -10.18
CA LEU A 211 -4.82 4.89 -10.97
C LEU A 211 -5.47 3.84 -11.86
N LEU A 212 -4.69 2.94 -12.49
CA LEU A 212 -5.25 1.91 -13.37
C LEU A 212 -6.16 0.92 -12.62
N PRO A 213 -5.73 0.27 -11.54
CA PRO A 213 -6.64 -0.63 -10.81
C PRO A 213 -7.80 0.10 -10.12
N ILE A 214 -7.63 1.35 -9.68
CA ILE A 214 -8.69 2.18 -9.08
C ILE A 214 -9.76 2.49 -10.13
N ALA A 215 -9.37 2.92 -11.33
CA ALA A 215 -10.30 3.20 -12.43
C ALA A 215 -11.00 1.92 -12.91
N ALA A 216 -10.28 0.79 -13.02
CA ALA A 216 -10.85 -0.49 -13.37
C ALA A 216 -11.87 -0.98 -12.33
N ALA A 217 -11.67 -0.66 -11.05
CA ALA A 217 -12.68 -0.88 -10.01
C ALA A 217 -13.92 0.04 -10.14
N GLY A 218 -13.94 1.00 -11.09
CA GLY A 218 -15.05 1.91 -11.34
C GLY A 218 -15.11 3.10 -10.40
N ILE A 219 -13.95 3.54 -9.89
CA ILE A 219 -13.82 4.77 -9.12
C ILE A 219 -13.32 5.87 -10.06
N SER A 220 -13.91 7.08 -9.96
CA SER A 220 -13.50 8.24 -10.74
C SER A 220 -12.09 8.69 -10.34
N ILE A 221 -11.12 8.47 -11.23
CA ILE A 221 -9.76 8.94 -11.01
C ILE A 221 -9.62 10.45 -11.28
N ASP A 222 -10.55 11.05 -12.01
CA ASP A 222 -10.64 12.51 -12.17
C ASP A 222 -10.96 13.18 -10.83
N ASP A 223 -11.95 12.66 -10.09
CA ASP A 223 -12.32 13.16 -8.77
C ASP A 223 -11.21 12.91 -7.75
N LEU A 224 -10.54 11.75 -7.84
CA LEU A 224 -9.40 11.43 -6.99
C LEU A 224 -8.25 12.43 -7.20
N MET A 225 -7.89 12.70 -8.45
CA MET A 225 -6.82 13.65 -8.79
C MET A 225 -7.20 15.08 -8.44
N LYS A 226 -8.46 15.47 -8.62
CA LYS A 226 -8.97 16.77 -8.19
C LYS A 226 -8.87 16.92 -6.67
N GLY A 227 -9.33 15.94 -5.90
CA GLY A 227 -9.22 15.97 -4.44
C GLY A 227 -7.78 16.01 -3.95
N ALA A 228 -6.87 15.33 -4.65
CA ALA A 228 -5.45 15.39 -4.36
C ALA A 228 -4.84 16.77 -4.67
N ALA A 229 -5.25 17.43 -5.77
CA ALA A 229 -4.82 18.78 -6.13
C ALA A 229 -5.32 19.81 -5.10
N ASP A 230 -6.60 19.75 -4.75
CA ASP A 230 -7.21 20.61 -3.71
C ASP A 230 -6.46 20.44 -2.37
N SER A 231 -6.06 19.20 -2.03
CA SER A 231 -5.28 18.90 -0.82
C SER A 231 -3.84 19.41 -0.90
N MET A 232 -3.21 19.30 -2.06
CA MET A 232 -1.86 19.81 -2.31
C MET A 232 -1.82 21.32 -2.07
N GLU A 233 -2.77 22.08 -2.62
CA GLU A 233 -2.84 23.52 -2.43
C GLU A 233 -3.08 23.89 -0.96
N ARG A 234 -4.00 23.18 -0.29
CA ARG A 234 -4.32 23.41 1.12
C ARG A 234 -3.14 23.13 2.04
N PHE A 235 -2.43 22.05 1.81
CA PHE A 235 -1.39 21.57 2.73
C PHE A 235 0.02 22.08 2.40
N SER A 236 0.23 22.75 1.27
CA SER A 236 1.49 23.42 0.95
C SER A 236 1.71 24.71 1.74
N VAL A 237 0.66 25.28 2.33
CA VAL A 237 0.76 26.53 3.10
C VAL A 237 1.23 26.22 4.52
N LEU A 238 2.37 26.78 4.92
CA LEU A 238 2.84 26.73 6.30
C LEU A 238 1.95 27.60 7.20
N SER A 239 1.09 26.97 7.98
CA SER A 239 0.16 27.64 8.90
C SER A 239 -0.15 26.74 10.09
N LYS A 240 -0.43 27.36 11.24
CA LYS A 240 -0.92 26.65 12.43
C LYS A 240 -2.31 26.05 12.22
N ASP A 241 -3.09 26.62 11.30
CA ASP A 241 -4.41 26.12 10.92
C ASP A 241 -4.36 24.99 9.90
N ASN A 242 -3.17 24.67 9.41
CA ASN A 242 -2.96 23.56 8.50
C ASN A 242 -2.80 22.25 9.28
N ASP A 243 -3.74 21.35 9.12
CA ASP A 243 -3.75 20.04 9.80
C ASP A 243 -2.46 19.24 9.62
N ALA A 244 -1.85 19.29 8.43
CA ALA A 244 -0.59 18.61 8.15
C ALA A 244 0.57 19.22 8.94
N THR A 245 0.65 20.54 9.01
CA THR A 245 1.64 21.27 9.79
C THR A 245 1.45 21.03 11.28
N SER A 246 0.20 21.06 11.77
CA SER A 246 -0.15 20.88 13.18
C SER A 246 0.07 19.45 13.69
N MET A 247 0.02 18.46 12.80
CA MET A 247 0.30 17.06 13.13
C MET A 247 1.76 16.83 13.51
N LEU A 248 2.71 17.55 12.90
CA LEU A 248 4.15 17.35 13.09
C LEU A 248 4.66 17.65 14.49
N PRO A 249 4.32 18.80 15.13
CA PRO A 249 4.73 19.08 16.51
C PRO A 249 4.18 18.05 17.49
N SER A 250 2.93 17.64 17.34
CA SER A 250 2.31 16.60 18.16
C SER A 250 3.09 15.27 18.08
N ALA A 251 3.47 14.87 16.88
CA ALA A 251 4.23 13.66 16.66
C ALA A 251 5.66 13.75 17.22
N THR A 252 6.31 14.90 17.07
CA THR A 252 7.70 15.14 17.50
C THR A 252 7.80 15.23 19.03
N SER A 253 6.90 15.97 19.70
CA SER A 253 6.85 16.04 21.17
C SER A 253 6.64 14.66 21.80
N CYS A 254 5.75 13.85 21.25
CA CYS A 254 5.57 12.47 21.73
C CYS A 254 6.82 11.61 21.54
N THR A 255 7.63 11.88 20.52
CA THR A 255 8.89 11.13 20.28
C THR A 255 10.00 11.60 21.22
N ALA A 256 10.16 12.90 21.41
CA ALA A 256 11.18 13.48 22.30
C ALA A 256 11.03 13.00 23.74
N ARG A 257 9.81 12.70 24.18
CA ARG A 257 9.53 12.14 25.52
C ARG A 257 9.79 10.62 25.61
N ALA A 258 10.59 10.03 24.72
CA ALA A 258 10.90 8.59 24.68
C ALA A 258 9.68 7.66 24.63
N ARG A 259 8.54 8.15 24.13
CA ARG A 259 7.36 7.31 23.91
C ARG A 259 7.58 6.47 22.65
N ALA A 260 7.76 5.18 22.86
CA ALA A 260 8.20 4.24 21.83
C ALA A 260 7.13 3.92 20.77
N LEU A 261 5.87 4.26 21.01
CA LEU A 261 4.75 3.87 20.13
C LEU A 261 3.86 5.06 19.80
N LYS A 262 3.64 5.30 18.50
CA LYS A 262 2.65 6.23 17.99
C LYS A 262 1.53 5.42 17.34
N PHE A 263 0.32 5.61 17.80
CA PHE A 263 -0.89 5.07 17.18
C PHE A 263 -1.56 6.17 16.39
N TRP A 264 -1.75 5.94 15.10
CA TRP A 264 -2.60 6.74 14.23
C TRP A 264 -3.79 5.88 13.84
N SER A 265 -4.97 6.30 14.22
CA SER A 265 -6.20 5.64 13.85
C SER A 265 -7.06 6.61 13.05
N ALA A 266 -7.44 6.20 11.84
CA ALA A 266 -8.51 6.87 11.11
C ALA A 266 -9.85 6.32 11.61
N THR A 267 -10.66 7.16 12.20
CA THR A 267 -12.00 6.77 12.64
C THR A 267 -12.98 6.87 11.48
N SER A 268 -13.71 5.81 11.25
CA SER A 268 -14.77 5.58 10.27
C SER A 268 -14.35 5.21 8.84
N ARG A 269 -15.00 4.20 8.30
CA ARG A 269 -14.99 3.66 6.91
C ARG A 269 -13.65 3.26 6.26
N THR A 270 -12.50 3.59 6.84
CA THR A 270 -11.19 3.47 6.18
C THR A 270 -10.21 2.55 6.92
N SER A 271 -10.66 1.38 7.33
CA SER A 271 -9.79 0.34 7.93
C SER A 271 -8.52 -0.03 7.12
N PRO A 272 -8.48 0.10 5.78
CA PRO A 272 -7.26 -0.17 4.99
C PRO A 272 -6.15 0.86 5.14
N ASP A 273 -6.47 2.09 5.56
CA ASP A 273 -5.50 3.19 5.65
C ASP A 273 -4.43 2.98 6.73
N GLU A 274 -4.73 2.18 7.75
CA GLU A 274 -3.74 1.78 8.75
C GLU A 274 -2.49 1.13 8.13
N ARG A 275 -2.64 0.40 7.03
CA ARG A 275 -1.52 -0.28 6.36
C ARG A 275 -0.63 0.69 5.59
N VAL A 276 -1.19 1.69 4.97
CA VAL A 276 -0.45 2.75 4.25
C VAL A 276 0.30 3.63 5.23
N VAL A 277 -0.36 4.08 6.29
CA VAL A 277 0.24 4.88 7.37
C VAL A 277 1.33 4.09 8.10
N GLN A 278 1.11 2.82 8.43
CA GLN A 278 2.12 1.97 9.05
C GLN A 278 3.35 1.74 8.16
N ALA A 279 3.19 1.64 6.84
CA ALA A 279 4.30 1.51 5.92
C ALA A 279 5.14 2.79 5.83
N ALA A 280 4.51 3.96 5.86
CA ALA A 280 5.19 5.27 5.85
C ALA A 280 5.98 5.50 7.14
N VAL A 281 5.36 5.34 8.30
CA VAL A 281 5.99 5.55 9.63
C VAL A 281 7.22 4.66 9.88
N ARG A 282 7.27 3.48 9.25
CA ARG A 282 8.43 2.56 9.39
C ARG A 282 9.68 3.00 8.68
N ARG A 283 9.56 3.66 7.53
CA ARG A 283 10.74 4.07 6.75
C ARG A 283 11.45 5.27 7.37
N GLU A 284 10.71 6.16 8.02
CA GLU A 284 11.30 7.28 8.75
C GLU A 284 12.24 6.82 9.88
N ARG A 285 11.98 5.65 10.48
CA ARG A 285 12.86 5.05 11.50
C ARG A 285 14.08 4.28 10.94
N GLY A 286 13.99 3.80 9.69
CA GLY A 286 15.04 2.93 9.11
C GLY A 286 16.26 3.65 8.58
N GLN A 287 16.20 4.96 8.38
CA GLN A 287 17.30 5.75 7.80
C GLN A 287 18.13 6.55 8.82
N GLY A 288 17.77 6.60 10.07
CA GLY A 288 18.43 7.51 11.03
C GLY A 288 18.85 6.96 12.38
N GLN A 289 18.35 5.84 12.86
CA GLN A 289 18.78 5.30 14.17
C GLN A 289 18.70 3.77 14.24
N GLN A 290 19.83 3.14 14.38
CA GLN A 290 19.97 1.74 14.80
C GLN A 290 19.71 1.63 16.32
N GLY A 291 18.45 1.63 16.71
CA GLY A 291 18.03 1.25 18.04
C GLY A 291 17.27 -0.08 18.01
N PRO A 292 17.44 -0.98 18.99
CA PRO A 292 16.75 -2.27 18.98
C PRO A 292 15.24 -2.06 19.09
N VAL A 293 14.52 -2.41 18.02
CA VAL A 293 13.05 -2.49 18.05
C VAL A 293 12.67 -3.66 18.97
N PRO A 294 11.84 -3.48 20.00
CA PRO A 294 11.44 -4.57 20.87
C PRO A 294 10.87 -5.74 20.07
N ARG A 295 11.35 -6.95 20.29
CA ARG A 295 10.94 -8.19 19.59
C ARG A 295 9.41 -8.41 19.55
N LYS A 296 8.68 -7.88 20.51
CA LYS A 296 7.20 -7.93 20.56
C LYS A 296 6.52 -7.14 19.43
N LEU A 297 7.10 -6.01 19.00
CA LEU A 297 6.57 -5.23 17.89
C LEU A 297 6.75 -5.96 16.55
N HIS A 298 7.82 -6.75 16.43
CA HIS A 298 8.09 -7.57 15.24
C HIS A 298 7.06 -8.70 15.04
N LEU A 299 6.51 -9.25 16.14
CA LEU A 299 5.49 -10.32 16.09
C LEU A 299 4.12 -9.79 15.65
N LEU A 300 3.68 -8.68 16.21
CA LEU A 300 2.42 -8.02 15.78
C LEU A 300 2.51 -7.58 14.30
N HIS A 301 3.71 -7.22 13.86
CA HIS A 301 3.98 -6.86 12.48
C HIS A 301 3.87 -8.02 11.49
N ARG A 302 4.39 -9.21 11.83
CA ARG A 302 4.30 -10.38 10.95
C ARG A 302 2.85 -10.86 10.80
N SER A 303 2.08 -10.84 11.88
CA SER A 303 0.67 -11.26 11.85
C SER A 303 -0.22 -10.30 11.05
N ALA A 304 0.01 -8.98 11.17
CA ALA A 304 -0.76 -7.99 10.41
C ALA A 304 -0.39 -7.94 8.92
N LEU A 305 0.85 -8.30 8.55
CA LEU A 305 1.30 -8.26 7.14
C LEU A 305 0.99 -9.53 6.35
N HIS A 306 0.79 -10.66 7.00
CA HIS A 306 0.75 -11.93 6.28
C HIS A 306 -0.61 -12.62 6.27
N GLY A 307 -1.61 -12.13 7.04
CA GLY A 307 -2.94 -12.78 7.03
C GLY A 307 -2.92 -14.31 7.21
N SER A 308 -1.77 -14.88 7.61
CA SER A 308 -1.62 -16.30 7.85
C SER A 308 -1.68 -16.55 9.33
N VAL A 309 -2.80 -17.09 9.76
CA VAL A 309 -2.87 -17.85 11.02
C VAL A 309 -1.95 -19.05 10.85
N HIS A 310 -0.67 -18.89 11.22
CA HIS A 310 0.15 -20.07 11.49
C HIS A 310 -0.22 -20.56 12.88
N SER A 311 -0.85 -21.71 12.92
CA SER A 311 -0.96 -22.57 14.10
C SER A 311 0.44 -23.05 14.51
N GLY A 312 1.21 -22.18 15.10
CA GLY A 312 2.55 -22.44 15.60
C GLY A 312 2.67 -21.77 16.97
N ARG A 313 2.54 -22.59 18.01
CA ARG A 313 2.90 -22.40 19.40
C ARG A 313 3.39 -21.01 19.76
N LEU A 314 2.54 -20.23 20.40
CA LEU A 314 2.92 -19.06 21.19
C LEU A 314 3.79 -19.55 22.37
N PRO A 315 4.96 -18.99 22.62
CA PRO A 315 5.62 -19.18 23.90
C PRO A 315 4.80 -18.41 24.94
N HIS A 316 4.17 -19.15 25.85
CA HIS A 316 3.40 -18.60 26.96
C HIS A 316 4.39 -18.07 28.02
N HIS A 317 4.63 -16.78 28.01
CA HIS A 317 5.08 -16.05 29.18
C HIS A 317 3.97 -15.06 29.53
N VAL A 318 3.11 -15.48 30.43
CA VAL A 318 2.16 -14.59 31.10
C VAL A 318 2.78 -14.19 32.43
N ARG A 319 3.01 -12.89 32.63
CA ARG A 319 3.36 -12.37 33.94
C ARG A 319 2.08 -12.13 34.72
N ASP A 320 2.03 -12.65 35.94
CA ASP A 320 0.98 -12.32 36.88
C ASP A 320 1.12 -10.85 37.35
N HIS A 321 0.08 -10.33 38.00
CA HIS A 321 0.05 -8.99 38.54
C HIS A 321 1.10 -8.69 39.65
N ARG A 322 1.96 -9.67 39.98
CA ARG A 322 3.02 -9.57 40.99
C ARG A 322 4.42 -9.71 40.40
N GLY A 323 4.57 -9.79 39.08
CA GLY A 323 5.89 -9.73 38.42
C GLY A 323 6.74 -10.99 38.48
N ARG A 324 6.16 -12.16 38.75
CA ARG A 324 6.88 -13.45 38.76
C ARG A 324 6.73 -14.19 37.44
N GLU A 325 7.80 -14.78 36.93
CA GLU A 325 7.78 -15.68 35.78
C GLU A 325 7.54 -17.11 36.26
N GLU A 326 6.42 -17.71 35.86
CA GLU A 326 6.19 -19.15 36.00
C GLU A 326 6.26 -19.81 34.64
N ALA A 327 7.10 -20.83 34.50
CA ALA A 327 7.20 -21.67 33.33
C ALA A 327 6.17 -22.80 33.44
N CYS A 328 5.14 -22.75 32.59
CA CYS A 328 4.22 -23.88 32.44
C CYS A 328 4.79 -24.91 31.46
N THR A 329 5.36 -25.97 31.97
CA THR A 329 5.66 -27.20 31.22
C THR A 329 4.44 -28.11 31.24
N GLY A 330 3.60 -28.04 30.24
CA GLY A 330 2.49 -28.95 30.01
C GLY A 330 2.85 -30.03 28.99
N SER A 331 3.10 -31.24 29.44
CA SER A 331 3.24 -32.41 28.57
C SER A 331 1.86 -32.80 28.04
N VAL A 332 1.67 -32.75 26.73
CA VAL A 332 0.47 -33.27 26.06
C VAL A 332 0.72 -34.74 25.75
N HIS A 333 0.01 -35.64 26.48
CA HIS A 333 -0.10 -37.03 26.11
C HIS A 333 -0.87 -37.18 24.77
N ARG A 334 -0.22 -37.83 23.79
CA ARG A 334 -0.89 -38.36 22.60
C ARG A 334 -1.59 -39.66 22.94
N PRO A 335 -2.88 -39.82 22.62
CA PRO A 335 -3.47 -41.16 22.58
C PRO A 335 -3.06 -41.84 21.29
N ALA A 336 -2.61 -43.08 21.41
CA ALA A 336 -2.28 -43.97 20.31
C ALA A 336 -3.53 -44.51 19.62
N GLY A 337 -3.52 -44.59 18.31
CA GLY A 337 -4.11 -45.62 17.52
C GLY A 337 -5.62 -45.54 17.24
N ARG A 338 -5.96 -45.22 15.97
CA ARG A 338 -6.88 -46.09 15.19
C ARG A 338 -6.58 -45.88 13.70
N GLN A 339 -6.17 -46.97 13.07
CA GLN A 339 -6.24 -47.19 11.61
C GLN A 339 -7.72 -47.26 11.19
N LEU A 340 -8.08 -46.52 10.18
CA LEU A 340 -8.92 -46.94 9.06
C LEU A 340 -8.78 -45.85 7.98
#